data_2bb4b83aaccbbb5d1546711dff93d7df
#
_entry.id   2bb4b83aaccbbb5d1546711dff93d7df
#
_cell.length_a   1.000
_cell.length_b   1.000
_cell.length_c   1.000
_cell.angle_alpha   90.00
_cell.angle_beta   90.00
_cell.angle_gamma   90.00
#
_symmetry.space_group_name_H-M   'P 1'
#
loop_
_entity.id
_entity.type
_entity.pdbx_description
1 polymer ?
#
loop_
_entity_poly.entity_id
_entity_poly.type
_entity_poly.pdbx_seq_one_letter_code
_entity_poly.pdbx_strand_id
1 'polypeptide(L)'
;SMHMLFSGNPGTAKTTVARLLSQVLKEEEVLKYGHIVECGRQDLVGKYVGWTAQIVESKFQAARGGILFIDEAYSLVEDNRTYGAEAINTIVQEMENYRDEVIVIFAGYPEKMKEFLEQNEGLASRIAFHLNFPDYSPVELTQILDLMLEKSEYRMDERTREKCFSICADACREENYGNGRFVRNLLDHAIMRQADRLIREHQN
;
A
#
# COMPACT_ATOMS: atom_id res chain seq x y z
N SER A 1 -15.64 -12.85 9.68
CA SER A 1 -14.30 -12.29 9.51
C SER A 1 -14.33 -11.26 8.39
N MET A 2 -13.57 -10.17 8.55
CA MET A 2 -13.55 -9.03 7.62
C MET A 2 -12.21 -8.92 6.89
N HIS A 3 -11.50 -10.03 6.69
CA HIS A 3 -10.22 -9.99 5.96
C HIS A 3 -10.42 -9.54 4.52
N MET A 4 -9.46 -8.78 3.99
CA MET A 4 -9.59 -8.07 2.72
C MET A 4 -8.37 -8.28 1.82
N LEU A 5 -8.62 -8.14 0.51
CA LEU A 5 -7.61 -8.07 -0.52
C LEU A 5 -7.66 -6.69 -1.19
N PHE A 6 -6.55 -5.99 -1.21
CA PHE A 6 -6.37 -4.73 -1.93
C PHE A 6 -5.47 -4.97 -3.15
N SER A 7 -6.04 -4.94 -4.34
CA SER A 7 -5.29 -5.13 -5.58
C SER A 7 -5.20 -3.85 -6.38
N GLY A 8 -4.02 -3.52 -6.84
CA GLY A 8 -3.76 -2.32 -7.63
C GLY A 8 -2.27 -2.09 -7.84
N ASN A 9 -1.94 -1.30 -8.85
CA ASN A 9 -0.56 -0.90 -9.12
C ASN A 9 -0.01 0.01 -8.01
N PRO A 10 1.32 0.16 -7.91
CA PRO A 10 1.91 1.04 -6.90
C PRO A 10 1.41 2.48 -6.99
N GLY A 11 1.30 3.13 -5.86
CA GLY A 11 0.89 4.53 -5.77
C GLY A 11 -0.59 4.80 -5.97
N THR A 12 -1.46 3.79 -5.83
CA THR A 12 -2.93 3.91 -5.94
C THR A 12 -3.63 4.08 -4.58
N ALA A 13 -2.88 4.42 -3.54
CA ALA A 13 -3.36 4.73 -2.19
C ALA A 13 -3.89 3.54 -1.37
N LYS A 14 -3.44 2.32 -1.64
CA LYS A 14 -3.86 1.14 -0.88
C LYS A 14 -3.60 1.27 0.62
N THR A 15 -2.40 1.65 1.01
CA THR A 15 -2.02 1.86 2.42
C THR A 15 -2.80 3.01 3.05
N THR A 16 -2.99 4.11 2.33
CA THR A 16 -3.75 5.27 2.81
C THR A 16 -5.20 4.90 3.11
N VAL A 17 -5.84 4.14 2.22
CA VAL A 17 -7.21 3.65 2.43
C VAL A 17 -7.28 2.68 3.61
N ALA A 18 -6.29 1.80 3.76
CA ALA A 18 -6.22 0.90 4.92
C ALA A 18 -6.16 1.66 6.25
N ARG A 19 -5.38 2.75 6.33
CA ARG A 19 -5.32 3.62 7.52
C ARG A 19 -6.63 4.34 7.80
N LEU A 20 -7.29 4.87 6.77
CA LEU A 20 -8.60 5.50 6.91
C LEU A 20 -9.64 4.48 7.39
N LEU A 21 -9.62 3.28 6.82
CA LEU A 21 -10.51 2.20 7.20
C LEU A 21 -10.31 1.80 8.68
N SER A 22 -9.06 1.74 9.15
CA SER A 22 -8.77 1.41 10.55
C SER A 22 -9.39 2.43 11.51
N GLN A 23 -9.37 3.70 11.16
CA GLN A 23 -10.01 4.76 11.95
C GLN A 23 -11.53 4.66 11.95
N VAL A 24 -12.14 4.44 10.79
CA VAL A 24 -13.59 4.24 10.67
C VAL A 24 -14.06 3.02 11.48
N LEU A 25 -13.35 1.91 11.36
CA LEU A 25 -13.70 0.69 12.08
C LEU A 25 -13.50 0.82 13.60
N LYS A 26 -12.61 1.66 14.06
CA LYS A 26 -12.49 2.03 15.47
C LYS A 26 -13.68 2.87 15.93
N GLU A 27 -14.07 3.88 15.18
CA GLU A 27 -15.22 4.74 15.48
C GLU A 27 -16.52 3.96 15.51
N GLU A 28 -16.67 2.96 14.65
CA GLU A 28 -17.82 2.04 14.61
C GLU A 28 -17.72 0.88 15.62
N GLU A 29 -16.71 0.91 16.49
CA GLU A 29 -16.48 -0.09 17.54
C GLU A 29 -16.25 -1.53 17.01
N VAL A 30 -15.89 -1.69 15.74
CA VAL A 30 -15.50 -2.97 15.14
C VAL A 30 -14.07 -3.34 15.57
N LEU A 31 -13.17 -2.35 15.63
CA LEU A 31 -11.82 -2.50 16.13
C LEU A 31 -11.65 -1.77 17.46
N LYS A 32 -11.00 -2.42 18.41
CA LYS A 32 -10.80 -1.86 19.75
C LYS A 32 -9.84 -0.67 19.75
N TYR A 33 -8.70 -0.78 19.05
CA TYR A 33 -7.66 0.24 19.02
C TYR A 33 -7.56 0.98 17.70
N GLY A 34 -7.83 0.30 16.58
CA GLY A 34 -7.82 0.90 15.26
C GLY A 34 -6.43 1.32 14.76
N HIS A 35 -5.37 0.73 15.29
CA HIS A 35 -4.01 0.90 14.76
C HIS A 35 -3.75 -0.03 13.59
N ILE A 36 -2.69 0.23 12.84
CA ILE A 36 -2.27 -0.57 11.71
C ILE A 36 -0.82 -1.01 11.89
N VAL A 37 -0.56 -2.28 11.66
CA VAL A 37 0.79 -2.84 11.58
C VAL A 37 1.07 -3.18 10.13
N GLU A 38 2.04 -2.50 9.53
CA GLU A 38 2.46 -2.72 8.14
C GLU A 38 3.64 -3.68 8.12
N CYS A 39 3.59 -4.68 7.24
CA CYS A 39 4.71 -5.58 7.03
C CYS A 39 4.77 -6.07 5.58
N GLY A 40 5.98 -6.43 5.17
CA GLY A 40 6.29 -7.08 3.92
C GLY A 40 7.06 -8.37 4.16
N ARG A 41 7.63 -8.95 3.11
CA ARG A 41 8.37 -10.21 3.20
C ARG A 41 9.49 -10.20 4.24
N GLN A 42 10.31 -9.15 4.25
CA GLN A 42 11.44 -9.02 5.17
C GLN A 42 11.03 -8.98 6.65
N ASP A 43 9.80 -8.59 6.92
CA ASP A 43 9.25 -8.50 8.27
C ASP A 43 8.64 -9.83 8.75
N LEU A 44 8.35 -10.76 7.83
CA LEU A 44 7.59 -11.98 8.10
C LEU A 44 8.43 -13.26 8.00
N VAL A 45 9.57 -13.23 7.33
CA VAL A 45 10.42 -14.40 7.12
C VAL A 45 11.65 -14.37 8.02
N GLY A 46 11.82 -15.40 8.86
CA GLY A 46 12.99 -15.59 9.69
C GLY A 46 14.18 -16.17 8.93
N LYS A 47 15.38 -16.02 9.51
CA LYS A 47 16.64 -16.56 8.95
C LYS A 47 16.83 -18.05 9.24
N TYR A 48 16.15 -18.58 10.24
CA TYR A 48 16.30 -19.95 10.73
C TYR A 48 14.96 -20.67 10.79
N VAL A 49 14.98 -22.00 10.72
CA VAL A 49 13.80 -22.86 10.85
C VAL A 49 13.08 -22.58 12.17
N GLY A 50 11.76 -22.43 12.12
CA GLY A 50 10.91 -22.16 13.30
C GLY A 50 10.80 -20.69 13.70
N TRP A 51 11.68 -19.81 13.22
CA TRP A 51 11.62 -18.38 13.55
C TRP A 51 10.51 -17.65 12.78
N THR A 52 10.19 -18.11 11.57
CA THR A 52 9.14 -17.51 10.75
C THR A 52 7.78 -17.57 11.45
N ALA A 53 7.42 -18.71 12.04
CA ALA A 53 6.16 -18.84 12.78
C ALA A 53 6.11 -17.86 13.97
N GLN A 54 7.17 -17.74 14.74
CA GLN A 54 7.25 -16.84 15.89
C GLN A 54 7.15 -15.37 15.46
N ILE A 55 7.76 -14.99 14.34
CA ILE A 55 7.69 -13.63 13.80
C ILE A 55 6.26 -13.31 13.36
N VAL A 56 5.62 -14.21 12.63
CA VAL A 56 4.22 -14.05 12.20
C VAL A 56 3.29 -13.90 13.41
N GLU A 57 3.42 -14.78 14.41
CA GLU A 57 2.65 -14.69 15.65
C GLU A 57 2.84 -13.35 16.36
N SER A 58 4.07 -12.85 16.42
CA SER A 58 4.35 -11.55 17.05
C SER A 58 3.70 -10.39 16.30
N LYS A 59 3.59 -10.45 14.96
CA LYS A 59 2.91 -9.44 14.15
C LYS A 59 1.40 -9.45 14.41
N PHE A 60 0.79 -10.62 14.53
CA PHE A 60 -0.63 -10.73 14.91
C PHE A 60 -0.89 -10.20 16.32
N GLN A 61 -0.02 -10.50 17.29
CA GLN A 61 -0.14 -9.93 18.63
C GLN A 61 -0.04 -8.41 18.62
N ALA A 62 0.91 -7.84 17.86
CA ALA A 62 1.06 -6.40 17.72
C ALA A 62 -0.17 -5.75 17.06
N ALA A 63 -0.84 -6.45 16.16
CA ALA A 63 -2.02 -5.98 15.43
C ALA A 63 -3.35 -6.18 16.18
N ARG A 64 -3.34 -6.81 17.36
CA ARG A 64 -4.58 -7.04 18.14
C ARG A 64 -5.38 -5.77 18.35
N GLY A 65 -6.65 -5.82 17.99
CA GLY A 65 -7.55 -4.67 18.03
C GLY A 65 -7.37 -3.69 16.89
N GLY A 66 -6.63 -4.06 15.86
CA GLY A 66 -6.33 -3.25 14.70
C GLY A 66 -6.24 -4.05 13.39
N ILE A 67 -5.48 -3.52 12.46
CA ILE A 67 -5.28 -4.09 11.12
C ILE A 67 -3.82 -4.55 10.96
N LEU A 68 -3.64 -5.75 10.42
CA LEU A 68 -2.37 -6.24 9.90
C LEU A 68 -2.39 -6.08 8.38
N PHE A 69 -1.56 -5.17 7.88
CA PHE A 69 -1.45 -4.88 6.44
C PHE A 69 -0.19 -5.55 5.88
N ILE A 70 -0.39 -6.52 5.00
CA ILE A 70 0.69 -7.29 4.37
C ILE A 70 0.81 -6.86 2.92
N ASP A 71 1.88 -6.13 2.62
CA ASP A 71 2.16 -5.65 1.27
C ASP A 71 2.98 -6.67 0.49
N GLU A 72 2.62 -6.86 -0.78
CA GLU A 72 3.29 -7.80 -1.68
C GLU A 72 3.39 -9.23 -1.11
N ALA A 73 2.28 -9.73 -0.55
CA ALA A 73 2.23 -11.03 0.13
C ALA A 73 2.71 -12.20 -0.75
N TYR A 74 2.52 -12.13 -2.06
CA TYR A 74 3.03 -13.14 -3.00
C TYR A 74 4.56 -13.27 -2.98
N SER A 75 5.28 -12.24 -2.56
CA SER A 75 6.74 -12.30 -2.43
C SER A 75 7.21 -13.33 -1.40
N LEU A 76 6.33 -13.74 -0.47
CA LEU A 76 6.61 -14.79 0.50
C LEU A 76 6.85 -16.15 -0.15
N VAL A 77 6.24 -16.42 -1.32
CA VAL A 77 6.29 -17.73 -2.01
C VAL A 77 7.07 -17.70 -3.33
N GLU A 78 7.48 -16.53 -3.82
CA GLU A 78 8.25 -16.39 -5.08
C GLU A 78 9.63 -17.06 -5.03
N ASP A 79 10.25 -17.09 -3.86
CA ASP A 79 11.46 -17.87 -3.62
C ASP A 79 11.05 -19.30 -3.21
N ASN A 80 11.46 -20.32 -3.95
CA ASN A 80 11.28 -21.75 -3.66
C ASN A 80 11.93 -22.19 -2.32
N ARG A 81 11.93 -21.32 -1.33
CA ARG A 81 12.47 -21.58 0.00
C ARG A 81 11.35 -21.97 0.95
N THR A 82 11.61 -22.96 1.75
CA THR A 82 10.71 -23.56 2.74
C THR A 82 10.06 -22.55 3.69
N TYR A 83 10.72 -21.41 3.95
CA TYR A 83 10.28 -20.40 4.91
C TYR A 83 9.04 -19.60 4.48
N GLY A 84 8.84 -19.40 3.18
CA GLY A 84 7.65 -18.71 2.67
C GLY A 84 6.38 -19.52 2.87
N ALA A 85 6.43 -20.83 2.63
CA ALA A 85 5.31 -21.74 2.89
C ALA A 85 4.95 -21.79 4.38
N GLU A 86 5.95 -21.80 5.27
CA GLU A 86 5.75 -21.73 6.71
C GLU A 86 5.04 -20.44 7.11
N ALA A 87 5.46 -19.30 6.55
CA ALA A 87 4.83 -18.01 6.81
C ALA A 87 3.35 -18.02 6.41
N ILE A 88 3.01 -18.49 5.21
CA ILE A 88 1.62 -18.57 4.75
C ILE A 88 0.78 -19.48 5.63
N ASN A 89 1.27 -20.66 5.98
CA ASN A 89 0.55 -21.59 6.84
C ASN A 89 0.29 -20.98 8.23
N THR A 90 1.27 -20.30 8.79
CA THR A 90 1.13 -19.61 10.07
C THR A 90 0.15 -18.44 9.98
N ILE A 91 0.19 -17.66 8.91
CA ILE A 91 -0.77 -16.58 8.67
C ILE A 91 -2.20 -17.12 8.63
N VAL A 92 -2.45 -18.19 7.89
CA VAL A 92 -3.77 -18.84 7.81
C VAL A 92 -4.25 -19.28 9.18
N GLN A 93 -3.37 -19.90 9.98
CA GLN A 93 -3.69 -20.34 11.32
C GLN A 93 -4.00 -19.18 12.26
N GLU A 94 -3.19 -18.12 12.23
CA GLU A 94 -3.36 -16.94 13.08
C GLU A 94 -4.59 -16.11 12.66
N MET A 95 -4.96 -16.08 11.39
CA MET A 95 -6.20 -15.47 10.93
C MET A 95 -7.42 -16.13 11.61
N GLU A 96 -7.37 -17.43 11.85
CA GLU A 96 -8.41 -18.14 12.59
C GLU A 96 -8.35 -17.86 14.09
N ASN A 97 -7.17 -17.90 14.69
CA ASN A 97 -6.97 -17.67 16.12
C ASN A 97 -7.36 -16.26 16.55
N TYR A 98 -7.08 -15.25 15.71
CA TYR A 98 -7.34 -13.82 15.97
C TYR A 98 -8.52 -13.25 15.16
N ARG A 99 -9.41 -14.08 14.65
CA ARG A 99 -10.47 -13.69 13.70
C ARG A 99 -11.39 -12.54 14.18
N ASP A 100 -11.57 -12.40 15.50
CA ASP A 100 -12.39 -11.34 16.10
C ASP A 100 -11.57 -10.16 16.61
N GLU A 101 -10.26 -10.23 16.53
CA GLU A 101 -9.35 -9.24 17.10
C GLU A 101 -8.44 -8.55 16.07
N VAL A 102 -8.19 -9.19 14.93
CA VAL A 102 -7.31 -8.67 13.87
C VAL A 102 -7.99 -8.78 12.51
N ILE A 103 -7.99 -7.69 11.77
CA ILE A 103 -8.35 -7.69 10.36
C ILE A 103 -7.06 -7.72 9.54
N VAL A 104 -6.93 -8.70 8.66
CA VAL A 104 -5.78 -8.80 7.76
C VAL A 104 -6.15 -8.22 6.40
N ILE A 105 -5.31 -7.33 5.88
CA ILE A 105 -5.40 -6.81 4.52
C ILE A 105 -4.16 -7.24 3.75
N PHE A 106 -4.39 -7.98 2.67
CA PHE A 106 -3.34 -8.34 1.72
C PHE A 106 -3.36 -7.36 0.56
N ALA A 107 -2.21 -6.81 0.21
CA ALA A 107 -2.10 -5.84 -0.87
C ALA A 107 -1.03 -6.24 -1.89
N GLY A 108 -1.22 -5.88 -3.14
CA GLY A 108 -0.25 -6.13 -4.19
C GLY A 108 -0.80 -5.91 -5.61
N TYR A 109 0.01 -6.28 -6.60
CA TYR A 109 -0.35 -6.21 -8.00
C TYR A 109 -1.54 -7.15 -8.33
N PRO A 110 -2.50 -6.72 -9.18
CA PRO A 110 -3.71 -7.50 -9.45
C PRO A 110 -3.43 -8.92 -9.95
N GLU A 111 -2.60 -9.08 -10.96
CA GLU A 111 -2.31 -10.40 -11.56
C GLU A 111 -1.56 -11.31 -10.58
N LYS A 112 -0.57 -10.79 -9.88
CA LYS A 112 0.20 -11.54 -8.88
C LYS A 112 -0.64 -11.93 -7.68
N MET A 113 -1.54 -11.08 -7.23
CA MET A 113 -2.48 -11.38 -6.14
C MET A 113 -3.48 -12.47 -6.55
N LYS A 114 -3.94 -12.45 -7.79
CA LYS A 114 -4.81 -13.49 -8.34
C LYS A 114 -4.13 -14.86 -8.31
N GLU A 115 -2.91 -14.95 -8.86
CA GLU A 115 -2.11 -16.20 -8.84
C GLU A 115 -1.85 -16.68 -7.41
N PHE A 116 -1.50 -15.76 -6.52
CA PHE A 116 -1.25 -16.04 -5.11
C PHE A 116 -2.45 -16.69 -4.42
N LEU A 117 -3.65 -16.17 -4.65
CA LEU A 117 -4.89 -16.74 -4.09
C LEU A 117 -5.26 -18.07 -4.72
N GLU A 118 -5.05 -18.26 -6.04
CA GLU A 118 -5.29 -19.52 -6.73
C GLU A 118 -4.40 -20.64 -6.16
N GLN A 119 -3.17 -20.33 -5.77
CA GLN A 119 -2.23 -21.29 -5.19
C GLN A 119 -2.44 -21.52 -3.69
N ASN A 120 -3.22 -20.69 -3.01
CA ASN A 120 -3.43 -20.72 -1.57
C ASN A 120 -4.92 -20.68 -1.23
N GLU A 121 -5.65 -21.74 -1.50
CA GLU A 121 -7.10 -21.84 -1.29
C GLU A 121 -7.52 -21.61 0.15
N GLY A 122 -6.73 -22.07 1.12
CA GLY A 122 -6.99 -21.86 2.54
C GLY A 122 -6.98 -20.38 2.92
N LEU A 123 -6.10 -19.60 2.30
CA LEU A 123 -6.06 -18.15 2.46
C LEU A 123 -7.22 -17.48 1.73
N ALA A 124 -7.45 -17.85 0.48
CA ALA A 124 -8.51 -17.29 -0.36
C ALA A 124 -9.90 -17.44 0.27
N SER A 125 -10.18 -18.59 0.89
CA SER A 125 -11.46 -18.87 1.54
C SER A 125 -11.75 -17.98 2.77
N ARG A 126 -10.73 -17.37 3.34
CA ARG A 126 -10.83 -16.49 4.50
C ARG A 126 -10.95 -15.01 4.16
N ILE A 127 -10.73 -14.65 2.91
CA ILE A 127 -10.80 -13.26 2.43
C ILE A 127 -12.22 -12.97 1.93
N ALA A 128 -12.95 -12.14 2.64
CA ALA A 128 -14.35 -11.82 2.35
C ALA A 128 -14.51 -10.68 1.34
N PHE A 129 -13.58 -9.73 1.33
CA PHE A 129 -13.70 -8.49 0.55
C PHE A 129 -12.51 -8.31 -0.38
N HIS A 130 -12.80 -8.02 -1.64
CA HIS A 130 -11.82 -7.73 -2.67
C HIS A 130 -12.04 -6.31 -3.18
N LEU A 131 -11.07 -5.43 -2.96
CA LEU A 131 -11.09 -4.05 -3.42
C LEU A 131 -10.05 -3.86 -4.51
N ASN A 132 -10.49 -3.36 -5.65
CA ASN A 132 -9.61 -3.00 -6.76
C ASN A 132 -9.31 -1.50 -6.74
N PHE A 133 -8.03 -1.16 -6.83
CA PHE A 133 -7.51 0.21 -6.90
C PHE A 133 -6.98 0.45 -8.31
N PRO A 134 -7.81 0.98 -9.23
CA PRO A 134 -7.37 1.22 -10.60
C PRO A 134 -6.34 2.33 -10.68
N ASP A 135 -5.59 2.36 -11.78
CA ASP A 135 -4.69 3.47 -12.08
C ASP A 135 -5.47 4.79 -12.16
N TYR A 136 -4.82 5.86 -11.75
CA TYR A 136 -5.41 7.19 -11.82
C TYR A 136 -5.42 7.72 -13.25
N SER A 137 -6.47 8.45 -13.56
CA SER A 137 -6.56 9.27 -14.78
C SER A 137 -5.70 10.53 -14.67
N PRO A 138 -5.37 11.22 -15.79
CA PRO A 138 -4.68 12.49 -15.74
C PRO A 138 -5.38 13.57 -14.89
N VAL A 139 -6.70 13.59 -14.89
CA VAL A 139 -7.51 14.49 -14.05
C VAL A 139 -7.29 14.17 -12.57
N GLU A 140 -7.39 12.90 -12.20
CA GLU A 140 -7.17 12.45 -10.82
C GLU A 140 -5.75 12.72 -10.34
N LEU A 141 -4.73 12.49 -11.18
CA LEU A 141 -3.34 12.81 -10.86
C LEU A 141 -3.14 14.30 -10.60
N THR A 142 -3.77 15.16 -11.40
CA THR A 142 -3.71 16.61 -11.21
C THR A 142 -4.39 17.03 -9.90
N GLN A 143 -5.50 16.39 -9.54
CA GLN A 143 -6.17 16.60 -8.25
C GLN A 143 -5.29 16.17 -7.07
N ILE A 144 -4.57 15.05 -7.19
CA ILE A 144 -3.60 14.59 -6.19
C ILE A 144 -2.47 15.61 -6.05
N LEU A 145 -1.97 16.15 -7.15
CA LEU A 145 -0.96 17.21 -7.15
C LEU A 145 -1.45 18.44 -6.42
N ASP A 146 -2.69 18.86 -6.63
CA ASP A 146 -3.30 19.98 -5.91
C ASP A 146 -3.31 19.75 -4.40
N LEU A 147 -3.69 18.56 -3.96
CA LEU A 147 -3.69 18.21 -2.53
C LEU A 147 -2.28 18.24 -1.93
N MET A 148 -1.28 17.76 -2.67
CA MET A 148 0.12 17.79 -2.23
C MET A 148 0.65 19.22 -2.14
N LEU A 149 0.31 20.08 -3.09
CA LEU A 149 0.68 21.48 -3.11
C LEU A 149 0.06 22.24 -1.93
N GLU A 150 -1.21 22.01 -1.65
CA GLU A 150 -1.92 22.62 -0.53
C GLU A 150 -1.25 22.30 0.80
N LYS A 151 -0.88 21.02 1.02
CA LYS A 151 -0.17 20.57 2.22
C LYS A 151 1.25 21.15 2.35
N SER A 152 1.89 21.46 1.24
CA SER A 152 3.27 21.97 1.19
C SER A 152 3.34 23.50 1.11
N GLU A 153 2.21 24.18 1.16
CA GLU A 153 2.07 25.64 1.05
C GLU A 153 2.61 26.22 -0.28
N TYR A 154 2.65 25.41 -1.34
CA TYR A 154 2.97 25.84 -2.70
C TYR A 154 1.71 26.11 -3.50
N ARG A 155 1.82 26.95 -4.50
CA ARG A 155 0.75 27.25 -5.44
C ARG A 155 1.24 27.09 -6.89
N MET A 156 0.32 26.77 -7.75
CA MET A 156 0.53 26.55 -9.18
C MET A 156 -0.38 27.48 -9.95
N ASP A 157 0.17 28.23 -10.90
CA ASP A 157 -0.62 29.04 -11.83
C ASP A 157 -1.27 28.14 -12.90
N GLU A 158 -2.19 28.71 -13.67
CA GLU A 158 -2.95 27.96 -14.68
C GLU A 158 -2.04 27.36 -15.76
N ARG A 159 -1.05 28.11 -16.21
CA ARG A 159 -0.09 27.63 -17.22
C ARG A 159 0.72 26.43 -16.72
N THR A 160 1.15 26.48 -15.46
CA THR A 160 1.85 25.37 -14.83
C THR A 160 0.93 24.17 -14.66
N ARG A 161 -0.33 24.40 -14.30
CA ARG A 161 -1.36 23.35 -14.19
C ARG A 161 -1.58 22.63 -15.52
N GLU A 162 -1.76 23.37 -16.61
CA GLU A 162 -1.91 22.79 -17.95
C GLU A 162 -0.70 21.93 -18.34
N LYS A 163 0.51 22.40 -18.03
CA LYS A 163 1.73 21.65 -18.29
C LYS A 163 1.82 20.37 -17.45
N CYS A 164 1.48 20.44 -16.17
CA CYS A 164 1.42 19.27 -15.30
C CYS A 164 0.39 18.25 -15.76
N PHE A 165 -0.78 18.69 -16.19
CA PHE A 165 -1.80 17.82 -16.79
C PHE A 165 -1.28 17.09 -18.01
N SER A 166 -0.61 17.80 -18.93
CA SER A 166 0.00 17.21 -20.12
C SER A 166 1.06 16.15 -19.77
N ILE A 167 1.91 16.45 -18.80
CA ILE A 167 2.93 15.49 -18.29
C ILE A 167 2.25 14.25 -17.71
N CYS A 168 1.21 14.43 -16.92
CA CYS A 168 0.44 13.32 -16.34
C CYS A 168 -0.27 12.50 -17.43
N ALA A 169 -0.83 13.15 -18.45
CA ALA A 169 -1.46 12.46 -19.57
C ALA A 169 -0.47 11.60 -20.35
N ASP A 170 0.74 12.10 -20.58
CA ASP A 170 1.78 11.34 -21.24
C ASP A 170 2.25 10.15 -20.37
N ALA A 171 2.42 10.36 -19.07
CA ALA A 171 2.79 9.31 -18.13
C ALA A 171 1.76 8.17 -18.07
N CYS A 172 0.47 8.49 -18.13
CA CYS A 172 -0.61 7.49 -18.12
C CYS A 172 -0.59 6.53 -19.33
N ARG A 173 0.16 6.83 -20.38
CA ARG A 173 0.34 5.95 -21.54
C ARG A 173 1.38 4.84 -21.27
N GLU A 174 2.22 5.03 -20.27
CA GLU A 174 3.24 4.07 -19.89
C GLU A 174 2.70 3.08 -18.85
N GLU A 175 3.05 1.81 -19.01
CA GLU A 175 2.75 0.80 -17.99
C GLU A 175 3.57 1.07 -16.72
N ASN A 176 2.97 0.86 -15.57
CA ASN A 176 3.64 0.98 -14.27
C ASN A 176 4.32 2.35 -14.01
N TYR A 177 3.69 3.43 -14.46
CA TYR A 177 4.23 4.79 -14.30
C TYR A 177 4.28 5.27 -12.84
N GLY A 178 3.60 4.60 -11.91
CA GLY A 178 3.72 4.82 -10.46
C GLY A 178 2.60 5.64 -9.81
N ASN A 179 1.60 6.08 -10.56
CA ASN A 179 0.41 6.79 -10.02
C ASN A 179 0.78 7.95 -9.08
N GLY A 180 0.36 7.91 -7.81
CA GLY A 180 0.66 8.94 -6.83
C GLY A 180 2.16 9.15 -6.56
N ARG A 181 2.99 8.12 -6.71
CA ARG A 181 4.45 8.23 -6.61
C ARG A 181 5.03 9.07 -7.75
N PHE A 182 4.49 8.91 -8.95
CA PHE A 182 4.85 9.75 -10.09
C PHE A 182 4.58 11.23 -9.82
N VAL A 183 3.40 11.55 -9.30
CA VAL A 183 3.02 12.92 -8.94
C VAL A 183 3.93 13.50 -7.86
N ARG A 184 4.26 12.72 -6.85
CA ARG A 184 5.20 13.14 -5.80
C ARG A 184 6.58 13.45 -6.37
N ASN A 185 7.10 12.59 -7.24
CA ASN A 185 8.39 12.82 -7.89
C ASN A 185 8.34 14.07 -8.77
N LEU A 186 7.26 14.28 -9.51
CA LEU A 186 7.06 15.49 -10.31
C LEU A 186 7.11 16.75 -9.45
N LEU A 187 6.41 16.75 -8.32
CA LEU A 187 6.42 17.86 -7.38
C LEU A 187 7.81 18.13 -6.81
N ASP A 188 8.50 17.08 -6.35
CA ASP A 188 9.84 17.20 -5.78
C ASP A 188 10.84 17.78 -6.81
N HIS A 189 10.79 17.33 -8.05
CA HIS A 189 11.61 17.88 -9.15
C HIS A 189 11.28 19.35 -9.43
N ALA A 190 10.00 19.72 -9.42
CA ALA A 190 9.58 21.10 -9.65
C ALA A 190 10.08 22.04 -8.55
N ILE A 191 10.00 21.61 -7.29
CA ILE A 191 10.49 22.36 -6.13
C ILE A 191 12.01 22.55 -6.21
N MET A 192 12.75 21.50 -6.54
CA MET A 192 14.21 21.58 -6.69
C MET A 192 14.62 22.54 -7.80
N ARG A 193 13.96 22.51 -8.95
CA ARG A 193 14.23 23.44 -10.05
C ARG A 193 13.91 24.90 -9.68
N GLN A 194 12.86 25.11 -8.91
CA GLN A 194 12.53 26.45 -8.41
C GLN A 194 13.62 26.97 -7.48
N ALA A 195 14.08 26.14 -6.54
CA ALA A 195 15.15 26.50 -5.62
C ALA A 195 16.45 26.85 -6.36
N ASP A 196 16.87 26.04 -7.36
CA ASP A 196 18.05 26.29 -8.18
C ASP A 196 17.94 27.62 -8.94
N ARG A 197 16.78 27.94 -9.49
CA ARG A 197 16.54 29.21 -10.18
C ARG A 197 16.68 30.39 -9.23
N LEU A 198 16.07 30.33 -8.07
CA LEU A 198 16.14 31.40 -7.07
C LEU A 198 17.57 31.64 -6.57
N ILE A 199 18.34 30.59 -6.37
CA ILE A 199 19.75 30.70 -5.98
C ILE A 199 20.55 31.40 -7.07
N ARG A 200 20.37 31.04 -8.35
CA ARG A 200 21.06 31.68 -9.47
C ARG A 200 20.69 33.16 -9.65
N GLU A 201 19.41 33.50 -9.45
CA GLU A 201 18.92 34.86 -9.55
C GLU A 201 19.49 35.77 -8.42
N HIS A 202 19.80 35.21 -7.24
CA HIS A 202 20.38 35.95 -6.13
C HIS A 202 21.92 36.04 -6.17
N GLN A 203 22.59 35.30 -7.06
CA GLN A 203 24.03 35.35 -7.26
C GLN A 203 24.49 36.36 -8.35
N ASN A 204 23.53 36.93 -9.09
CA ASN A 204 23.74 37.98 -10.11
C ASN A 204 23.26 39.34 -9.58
#